data_9208ff18ccae3a80aad3f59035cb0cf4
#
_entry.id   9208ff18ccae3a80aad3f59035cb0cf4
#
_cell.length_a   1.000
_cell.length_b   1.000
_cell.length_c   1.000
_cell.angle_alpha   90.00
_cell.angle_beta   90.00
_cell.angle_gamma   90.00
#
_symmetry.space_group_name_H-M   'P 1'
#
loop_
_entity.id
_entity.type
_entity.pdbx_description
1 polymer ?
#
loop_
_entity_poly.entity_id
_entity_poly.type
_entity_poly.pdbx_seq_one_letter_code
_entity_poly.pdbx_strand_id
1 'polypeptide(L)'
;MPFLTALQKRKRVAWAEEFKSFDVHQWKNLIWSDECYVHLDDHSGCVYVTHCADKEYDENCVIPTFKQSSMQVMVWGCVMKGRKRPLAVLEYPGGRGGGMTGQWYISQVLEAHLHTFYDQMKEERPEVVFQQDGAPSHTSKLAKQWLVDHGISVFPHPRSSPDVNPIEPVWHELKKIIRALLHPPMTIPKLIKAVHDAWDALEIPGIDKYVDTMSDRVQAVLKAHGVILNFKYIFVDVLYT
;
A
#
# COMPACT_ATOMS: atom_id res chain seq x y z
N MET A 1 5.65 -12.05 8.50
CA MET A 1 5.24 -10.89 9.33
C MET A 1 6.44 -10.42 10.11
N PRO A 2 6.73 -9.12 10.19
CA PRO A 2 7.84 -8.61 11.00
C PRO A 2 7.58 -8.86 12.49
N PHE A 3 8.62 -9.27 13.21
CA PHE A 3 8.55 -9.40 14.66
C PHE A 3 8.58 -8.02 15.29
N LEU A 4 7.52 -7.67 16.04
CA LEU A 4 7.48 -6.40 16.77
C LEU A 4 8.18 -6.50 18.12
N THR A 5 9.00 -5.50 18.42
CA THR A 5 9.58 -5.34 19.76
C THR A 5 8.50 -4.97 20.79
N ALA A 6 8.78 -5.21 22.08
CA ALA A 6 7.87 -4.81 23.14
C ALA A 6 7.55 -3.30 23.13
N LEU A 7 8.51 -2.46 22.73
CA LEU A 7 8.29 -1.02 22.59
C LEU A 7 7.33 -0.69 21.43
N GLN A 8 7.49 -1.37 20.28
CA GLN A 8 6.57 -1.18 19.14
C GLN A 8 5.15 -1.60 19.50
N LYS A 9 4.96 -2.74 20.18
CA LYS A 9 3.64 -3.19 20.65
C LYS A 9 3.00 -2.16 21.58
N ARG A 10 3.76 -1.63 22.56
CA ARG A 10 3.25 -0.57 23.45
C ARG A 10 2.85 0.69 22.71
N LYS A 11 3.64 1.13 21.72
CA LYS A 11 3.29 2.30 20.90
C LYS A 11 2.04 2.07 20.06
N ARG A 12 1.83 0.86 19.55
CA ARG A 12 0.61 0.49 18.82
C ARG A 12 -0.61 0.52 19.71
N VAL A 13 -0.50 -0.03 20.92
CA VAL A 13 -1.59 0.04 21.91
C VAL A 13 -1.91 1.49 22.28
N ALA A 14 -0.89 2.32 22.56
CA ALA A 14 -1.11 3.73 22.89
C ALA A 14 -1.81 4.47 21.75
N TRP A 15 -1.39 4.24 20.51
CA TRP A 15 -2.05 4.78 19.32
C TRP A 15 -3.51 4.29 19.22
N ALA A 16 -3.76 3.01 19.40
CA ALA A 16 -5.11 2.46 19.32
C ALA A 16 -6.01 3.00 20.46
N GLU A 17 -5.49 3.22 21.65
CA GLU A 17 -6.22 3.87 22.76
C GLU A 17 -6.59 5.32 22.42
N GLU A 18 -5.68 6.07 21.77
CA GLU A 18 -5.91 7.46 21.36
C GLU A 18 -7.03 7.56 20.33
N PHE A 19 -7.08 6.61 19.36
CA PHE A 19 -8.01 6.65 18.25
C PHE A 19 -9.21 5.68 18.37
N LYS A 20 -9.40 5.02 19.51
CA LYS A 20 -10.49 4.03 19.69
C LYS A 20 -11.90 4.61 19.61
N SER A 21 -12.06 5.91 19.80
CA SER A 21 -13.33 6.63 19.70
C SER A 21 -13.58 7.26 18.34
N PHE A 22 -12.62 7.14 17.40
CA PHE A 22 -12.82 7.66 16.06
C PHE A 22 -13.97 6.92 15.38
N ASP A 23 -14.90 7.70 14.85
CA ASP A 23 -16.02 7.20 14.05
C ASP A 23 -15.71 7.20 12.55
N VAL A 24 -16.65 6.72 11.75
CA VAL A 24 -16.54 6.70 10.29
C VAL A 24 -16.33 8.10 9.71
N HIS A 25 -16.88 9.16 10.34
CA HIS A 25 -16.74 10.53 9.86
C HIS A 25 -15.32 11.06 10.05
N GLN A 26 -14.62 10.63 11.08
CA GLN A 26 -13.23 11.00 11.33
C GLN A 26 -12.31 10.21 10.39
N TRP A 27 -12.50 8.88 10.26
CA TRP A 27 -11.71 8.04 9.36
C TRP A 27 -11.83 8.42 7.88
N LYS A 28 -13.00 8.91 7.43
CA LYS A 28 -13.20 9.36 6.04
C LYS A 28 -12.35 10.57 5.65
N ASN A 29 -11.87 11.36 6.61
CA ASN A 29 -11.06 12.55 6.38
C ASN A 29 -9.56 12.24 6.25
N LEU A 30 -9.15 10.97 6.38
CA LEU A 30 -7.74 10.60 6.23
C LEU A 30 -7.43 10.21 4.79
N ILE A 31 -6.35 10.81 4.27
CA ILE A 31 -5.67 10.38 3.05
C ILE A 31 -4.65 9.33 3.47
N TRP A 32 -4.88 8.08 3.14
CA TRP A 32 -4.01 6.95 3.41
C TRP A 32 -3.05 6.74 2.26
N SER A 33 -1.76 6.68 2.51
CA SER A 33 -0.76 6.50 1.47
C SER A 33 0.26 5.43 1.82
N ASP A 34 0.90 4.91 0.79
CA ASP A 34 2.01 3.97 0.92
C ASP A 34 2.74 3.78 -0.41
N GLU A 35 3.91 3.14 -0.38
CA GLU A 35 4.66 2.64 -1.51
C GLU A 35 4.54 1.14 -1.64
N CYS A 36 4.46 0.67 -2.89
CA CYS A 36 4.41 -0.75 -3.18
C CYS A 36 5.38 -1.13 -4.29
N TYR A 37 6.13 -2.22 -4.08
CA TYR A 37 6.88 -2.86 -5.17
C TYR A 37 5.98 -3.84 -5.93
N VAL A 38 6.00 -3.71 -7.26
CA VAL A 38 5.39 -4.67 -8.18
C VAL A 38 6.49 -5.31 -9.01
N HIS A 39 6.60 -6.62 -8.93
CA HIS A 39 7.62 -7.42 -9.61
C HIS A 39 7.06 -8.00 -10.90
N LEU A 40 7.92 -8.18 -11.91
CA LEU A 40 7.55 -8.82 -13.17
C LEU A 40 7.08 -10.28 -13.00
N ASP A 41 7.66 -10.96 -12.05
CA ASP A 41 7.44 -12.39 -11.75
C ASP A 41 6.70 -12.59 -10.41
N ASP A 42 5.84 -11.67 -10.03
CA ASP A 42 5.00 -11.80 -8.82
C ASP A 42 3.93 -12.90 -9.00
N HIS A 43 4.32 -13.98 -9.70
CA HIS A 43 3.52 -15.20 -9.87
C HIS A 43 3.70 -16.08 -8.63
N SER A 44 3.03 -15.76 -7.55
CA SER A 44 2.94 -16.67 -6.41
C SER A 44 1.91 -17.77 -6.71
N GLY A 45 2.37 -18.84 -7.31
CA GLY A 45 1.58 -20.05 -7.55
C GLY A 45 2.41 -21.11 -8.27
N CYS A 46 2.27 -22.39 -7.89
CA CYS A 46 2.74 -23.47 -8.73
C CYS A 46 2.00 -23.41 -10.06
N VAL A 47 2.72 -23.17 -11.15
CA VAL A 47 2.15 -23.30 -12.49
C VAL A 47 2.10 -24.81 -12.76
N TYR A 48 0.89 -25.35 -12.79
CA TYR A 48 0.69 -26.75 -13.18
C TYR A 48 0.62 -26.81 -14.70
N VAL A 49 1.56 -27.55 -15.31
CA VAL A 49 1.50 -27.88 -16.74
C VAL A 49 0.88 -29.25 -16.87
N THR A 50 -0.25 -29.34 -17.54
CA THR A 50 -0.83 -30.63 -17.88
C THR A 50 -0.14 -31.13 -19.16
N HIS A 51 0.59 -32.21 -19.07
CA HIS A 51 1.23 -32.89 -20.21
C HIS A 51 0.74 -34.31 -20.33
N CYS A 52 0.80 -34.87 -21.53
CA CYS A 52 0.62 -36.32 -21.72
C CYS A 52 1.82 -37.08 -21.14
N ALA A 53 1.62 -38.32 -20.70
CA ALA A 53 2.64 -39.11 -19.99
C ALA A 53 3.95 -39.31 -20.81
N ASP A 54 3.90 -39.15 -22.11
CA ASP A 54 5.03 -39.27 -23.06
C ASP A 54 5.73 -37.95 -23.37
N LYS A 55 5.24 -36.80 -22.82
CA LYS A 55 5.72 -35.45 -23.10
C LYS A 55 6.23 -34.69 -21.88
N GLU A 56 6.62 -35.41 -20.83
CA GLU A 56 7.11 -34.83 -19.56
C GLU A 56 8.33 -33.91 -19.76
N TYR A 57 9.15 -34.15 -20.78
CA TYR A 57 10.37 -33.40 -21.11
C TYR A 57 10.28 -32.63 -22.44
N ASP A 58 9.08 -32.47 -23.02
CA ASP A 58 8.90 -31.67 -24.21
C ASP A 58 9.18 -30.17 -23.89
N GLU A 59 10.01 -29.52 -24.71
CA GLU A 59 10.39 -28.11 -24.50
C GLU A 59 9.16 -27.18 -24.41
N ASN A 60 8.05 -27.52 -25.06
CA ASN A 60 6.80 -26.78 -24.98
C ASN A 60 6.03 -27.00 -23.66
N CYS A 61 6.42 -28.03 -22.88
CA CYS A 61 5.86 -28.35 -21.57
C CYS A 61 6.79 -27.90 -20.42
N VAL A 62 7.98 -27.43 -20.71
CA VAL A 62 8.92 -26.90 -19.72
C VAL A 62 8.63 -25.42 -19.51
N ILE A 63 8.23 -25.07 -18.28
CA ILE A 63 8.16 -23.67 -17.90
C ILE A 63 9.59 -23.20 -17.62
N PRO A 64 10.09 -22.15 -18.30
CA PRO A 64 11.40 -21.61 -17.99
C PRO A 64 11.41 -21.22 -16.51
N THR A 65 12.31 -21.80 -15.73
CA THR A 65 12.58 -21.37 -14.36
C THR A 65 13.28 -20.00 -14.47
N PHE A 66 12.52 -18.94 -14.52
CA PHE A 66 13.11 -17.61 -14.44
C PHE A 66 13.76 -17.48 -13.06
N LYS A 67 15.05 -17.17 -13.02
CA LYS A 67 15.64 -16.56 -11.83
C LYS A 67 14.76 -15.34 -11.54
N GLN A 68 14.30 -15.25 -10.32
CA GLN A 68 13.50 -14.12 -9.84
C GLN A 68 14.02 -12.84 -10.48
N SER A 69 13.26 -12.27 -11.41
CA SER A 69 13.70 -11.12 -12.18
C SER A 69 13.91 -9.98 -11.19
N SER A 70 15.06 -9.34 -11.24
CA SER A 70 15.33 -8.15 -10.44
C SER A 70 14.52 -6.94 -10.93
N MET A 71 13.71 -7.13 -11.98
CA MET A 71 12.91 -6.07 -12.58
C MET A 71 11.64 -5.85 -11.78
N GLN A 72 11.58 -4.69 -11.16
CA GLN A 72 10.46 -4.25 -10.34
C GLN A 72 10.20 -2.77 -10.59
N VAL A 73 9.00 -2.35 -10.36
CA VAL A 73 8.62 -0.95 -10.28
C VAL A 73 8.16 -0.62 -8.87
N MET A 74 8.59 0.53 -8.35
CA MET A 74 8.03 1.07 -7.13
C MET A 74 6.93 2.04 -7.53
N VAL A 75 5.81 1.94 -6.88
CA VAL A 75 4.68 2.84 -7.08
C VAL A 75 4.26 3.45 -5.76
N TRP A 76 3.78 4.67 -5.81
CA TRP A 76 3.12 5.35 -4.70
C TRP A 76 1.66 5.56 -5.05
N GLY A 77 0.80 5.43 -4.07
CA GLY A 77 -0.61 5.74 -4.22
C GLY A 77 -1.21 6.27 -2.94
N CYS A 78 -2.33 6.93 -3.06
CA CYS A 78 -3.13 7.28 -1.90
C CYS A 78 -4.62 7.13 -2.18
N VAL A 79 -5.34 6.81 -1.12
CA VAL A 79 -6.78 6.60 -1.11
C VAL A 79 -7.39 7.29 0.10
N MET A 80 -8.65 7.66 -0.02
CA MET A 80 -9.49 8.04 1.11
C MET A 80 -10.93 7.62 0.81
N LYS A 81 -11.80 7.69 1.79
CA LYS A 81 -13.23 7.35 1.59
C LYS A 81 -13.84 8.15 0.44
N GLY A 82 -14.28 7.44 -0.60
CA GLY A 82 -14.91 8.00 -1.80
C GLY A 82 -13.94 8.55 -2.85
N ARG A 83 -12.62 8.42 -2.66
CA ARG A 83 -11.62 8.98 -3.58
C ARG A 83 -10.37 8.11 -3.67
N LYS A 84 -9.73 8.11 -4.82
CA LYS A 84 -8.34 7.66 -5.02
C LYS A 84 -7.60 8.67 -5.90
N ARG A 85 -6.31 8.85 -5.67
CA ARG A 85 -5.41 9.63 -6.53
C ARG A 85 -4.89 8.75 -7.67
N PRO A 86 -4.58 9.28 -8.86
CA PRO A 86 -3.79 8.57 -9.85
C PRO A 86 -2.49 8.03 -9.26
N LEU A 87 -2.14 6.80 -9.62
CA LEU A 87 -0.93 6.14 -9.15
C LEU A 87 0.31 6.83 -9.71
N ALA A 88 1.35 6.98 -8.89
CA ALA A 88 2.65 7.47 -9.30
C ALA A 88 3.65 6.32 -9.41
N VAL A 89 4.37 6.22 -10.53
CA VAL A 89 5.55 5.36 -10.66
C VAL A 89 6.75 6.15 -10.18
N LEU A 90 7.48 5.60 -9.20
CA LEU A 90 8.62 6.28 -8.59
C LEU A 90 9.91 5.88 -9.28
N GLU A 91 10.69 6.88 -9.64
CA GLU A 91 12.03 6.72 -10.18
C GLU A 91 13.06 7.09 -9.11
N TYR A 92 13.93 6.14 -8.76
CA TYR A 92 15.04 6.43 -7.86
C TYR A 92 16.28 5.63 -8.30
N PRO A 93 17.49 6.13 -8.02
CA PRO A 93 18.69 5.60 -8.64
C PRO A 93 18.99 4.14 -8.28
N GLY A 94 18.33 3.55 -7.28
CA GLY A 94 18.59 2.15 -6.89
C GLY A 94 20.05 1.88 -6.52
N GLY A 95 20.38 0.58 -6.27
CA GLY A 95 21.75 0.15 -5.97
C GLY A 95 22.12 0.26 -4.47
N ARG A 96 23.37 -0.08 -4.16
CA ARG A 96 23.86 -0.12 -2.78
C ARG A 96 23.92 1.29 -2.18
N GLY A 97 22.99 1.61 -1.28
CA GLY A 97 22.84 2.94 -0.70
C GLY A 97 21.86 3.87 -1.45
N GLY A 98 21.25 3.40 -2.56
CA GLY A 98 20.34 4.16 -3.41
C GLY A 98 18.87 4.08 -3.01
N GLY A 99 18.54 4.08 -1.72
CA GLY A 99 17.16 4.22 -1.26
C GLY A 99 16.57 5.60 -1.53
N MET A 100 15.25 5.72 -1.42
CA MET A 100 14.54 6.99 -1.54
C MET A 100 15.03 7.97 -0.48
N THR A 101 15.53 9.13 -0.90
CA THR A 101 15.91 10.22 -0.01
C THR A 101 14.72 11.13 0.30
N GLY A 102 14.83 11.96 1.35
CA GLY A 102 13.79 12.95 1.63
C GLY A 102 13.54 13.94 0.47
N GLN A 103 14.59 14.31 -0.28
CA GLN A 103 14.46 15.18 -1.45
C GLN A 103 13.69 14.49 -2.60
N TRP A 104 13.98 13.21 -2.86
CA TRP A 104 13.26 12.41 -3.86
C TRP A 104 11.78 12.23 -3.48
N TYR A 105 11.53 11.98 -2.21
CA TYR A 105 10.15 11.88 -1.70
C TYR A 105 9.38 13.18 -1.89
N ILE A 106 10.00 14.31 -1.58
CA ILE A 106 9.38 15.63 -1.80
C ILE A 106 9.04 15.80 -3.28
N SER A 107 10.02 15.67 -4.18
CA SER A 107 9.82 15.99 -5.60
C SER A 107 8.88 15.01 -6.30
N GLN A 108 8.96 13.71 -6.04
CA GLN A 108 8.18 12.71 -6.77
C GLN A 108 6.83 12.37 -6.13
N VAL A 109 6.66 12.63 -4.85
CA VAL A 109 5.43 12.30 -4.13
C VAL A 109 4.70 13.54 -3.65
N LEU A 110 5.34 14.30 -2.75
CA LEU A 110 4.65 15.38 -2.06
C LEU A 110 4.27 16.51 -3.02
N GLU A 111 5.23 17.03 -3.78
CA GLU A 111 5.03 18.13 -4.71
C GLU A 111 4.28 17.70 -5.97
N ALA A 112 4.69 16.60 -6.59
CA ALA A 112 4.11 16.16 -7.86
C ALA A 112 2.69 15.61 -7.73
N HIS A 113 2.34 14.99 -6.60
CA HIS A 113 1.09 14.26 -6.47
C HIS A 113 0.24 14.63 -5.26
N LEU A 114 0.82 14.69 -4.06
CA LEU A 114 0.04 14.89 -2.83
C LEU A 114 -0.53 16.30 -2.73
N HIS A 115 0.29 17.33 -2.96
CA HIS A 115 -0.06 18.72 -2.69
C HIS A 115 -1.39 19.13 -3.36
N THR A 116 -1.48 18.98 -4.68
CA THR A 116 -2.71 19.31 -5.41
C THR A 116 -3.91 18.50 -4.93
N PHE A 117 -3.72 17.24 -4.62
CA PHE A 117 -4.81 16.39 -4.13
C PHE A 117 -5.24 16.77 -2.72
N TYR A 118 -4.28 17.09 -1.84
CA TYR A 118 -4.57 17.54 -0.49
C TYR A 118 -5.37 18.83 -0.48
N ASP A 119 -4.98 19.82 -1.31
CA ASP A 119 -5.68 21.10 -1.41
C ASP A 119 -7.12 20.92 -1.90
N GLN A 120 -7.32 20.11 -2.95
CA GLN A 120 -8.67 19.76 -3.42
C GLN A 120 -9.52 19.11 -2.32
N MET A 121 -8.93 18.18 -1.57
CA MET A 121 -9.64 17.52 -0.48
C MET A 121 -9.90 18.46 0.69
N LYS A 122 -9.02 19.41 0.96
CA LYS A 122 -9.19 20.40 2.02
C LYS A 122 -10.34 21.37 1.75
N GLU A 123 -10.59 21.70 0.48
CA GLU A 123 -11.77 22.47 0.08
C GLU A 123 -13.08 21.71 0.35
N GLU A 124 -13.10 20.39 0.06
CA GLU A 124 -14.28 19.55 0.27
C GLU A 124 -14.44 19.11 1.75
N ARG A 125 -13.33 18.90 2.44
CA ARG A 125 -13.22 18.36 3.80
C ARG A 125 -12.15 19.12 4.57
N PRO A 126 -12.50 20.23 5.24
CA PRO A 126 -11.54 21.10 5.94
C PRO A 126 -10.67 20.40 6.99
N GLU A 127 -11.15 19.29 7.54
CA GLU A 127 -10.46 18.45 8.54
C GLU A 127 -9.58 17.35 7.92
N VAL A 128 -9.30 17.42 6.61
CA VAL A 128 -8.46 16.42 5.95
C VAL A 128 -7.08 16.33 6.58
N VAL A 129 -6.60 15.11 6.77
CA VAL A 129 -5.29 14.80 7.34
C VAL A 129 -4.60 13.78 6.46
N PHE A 130 -3.30 13.90 6.30
CA PHE A 130 -2.48 13.00 5.48
C PHE A 130 -1.78 11.96 6.35
N GLN A 131 -1.87 10.69 6.00
CA GLN A 131 -1.13 9.61 6.64
C GLN A 131 0.03 9.18 5.74
N GLN A 132 1.19 9.05 6.35
CA GLN A 132 2.37 8.40 5.79
C GLN A 132 3.02 7.53 6.87
N ASP A 133 3.84 6.56 6.45
CA ASP A 133 4.59 5.71 7.37
C ASP A 133 5.81 6.43 7.98
N GLY A 134 6.55 5.70 8.82
CA GLY A 134 7.75 6.22 9.49
C GLY A 134 9.04 5.98 8.72
N ALA A 135 9.04 5.85 7.39
CA ALA A 135 10.25 5.66 6.59
C ALA A 135 11.26 6.81 6.78
N PRO A 136 12.57 6.58 6.64
CA PRO A 136 13.58 7.63 6.80
C PRO A 136 13.39 8.81 5.85
N SER A 137 12.95 8.60 4.62
CA SER A 137 12.60 9.64 3.65
C SER A 137 11.49 10.54 4.15
N HIS A 138 10.41 9.94 4.69
CA HIS A 138 9.22 10.64 5.18
C HIS A 138 9.50 11.40 6.48
N THR A 139 10.35 10.85 7.33
CA THR A 139 10.71 11.45 8.63
C THR A 139 11.93 12.37 8.56
N SER A 140 12.51 12.58 7.38
CA SER A 140 13.62 13.51 7.18
C SER A 140 13.23 14.94 7.56
N LYS A 141 14.23 15.74 7.96
CA LYS A 141 13.99 17.16 8.28
C LYS A 141 13.40 17.93 7.11
N LEU A 142 13.86 17.63 5.89
CA LEU A 142 13.37 18.28 4.66
C LEU A 142 11.90 17.98 4.40
N ALA A 143 11.51 16.70 4.44
CA ALA A 143 10.11 16.31 4.20
C ALA A 143 9.16 16.88 5.26
N LYS A 144 9.55 16.83 6.54
CA LYS A 144 8.75 17.43 7.62
C LYS A 144 8.59 18.92 7.46
N GLN A 145 9.67 19.64 7.12
CA GLN A 145 9.61 21.09 6.90
C GLN A 145 8.71 21.39 5.72
N TRP A 146 8.85 20.68 4.62
CA TRP A 146 8.02 20.85 3.44
C TRP A 146 6.52 20.71 3.75
N LEU A 147 6.14 19.68 4.51
CA LEU A 147 4.74 19.46 4.92
C LEU A 147 4.20 20.59 5.79
N VAL A 148 5.01 21.12 6.71
CA VAL A 148 4.66 22.27 7.54
C VAL A 148 4.49 23.54 6.67
N ASP A 149 5.41 23.80 5.77
CA ASP A 149 5.41 25.00 4.90
C ASP A 149 4.19 25.02 3.96
N HIS A 150 3.65 23.84 3.60
CA HIS A 150 2.45 23.70 2.77
C HIS A 150 1.16 23.47 3.58
N GLY A 151 1.23 23.60 4.91
CA GLY A 151 0.05 23.48 5.78
C GLY A 151 -0.62 22.10 5.76
N ILE A 152 0.15 21.03 5.44
CA ILE A 152 -0.35 19.67 5.39
C ILE A 152 -0.27 19.06 6.79
N SER A 153 -1.43 18.75 7.37
CA SER A 153 -1.54 18.08 8.66
C SER A 153 -1.25 16.59 8.48
N VAL A 154 -0.32 16.05 9.29
CA VAL A 154 0.07 14.64 9.24
C VAL A 154 -0.57 13.85 10.37
N PHE A 155 -1.26 12.77 9.99
CA PHE A 155 -1.85 11.83 10.95
C PHE A 155 -0.76 10.95 11.58
N PRO A 156 -0.72 10.81 12.91
CA PRO A 156 0.24 9.94 13.57
C PRO A 156 -0.04 8.48 13.24
N HIS A 157 0.97 7.79 12.68
CA HIS A 157 0.88 6.38 12.32
C HIS A 157 1.96 5.57 13.06
N PRO A 158 1.61 4.44 13.69
CA PRO A 158 2.60 3.64 14.42
C PRO A 158 3.53 2.93 13.44
N ARG A 159 4.84 2.98 13.70
CA ARG A 159 5.85 2.34 12.85
C ARG A 159 5.62 0.83 12.74
N SER A 160 5.97 0.27 11.60
CA SER A 160 5.85 -1.18 11.30
C SER A 160 4.43 -1.71 11.50
N SER A 161 3.43 -0.96 11.01
CA SER A 161 2.01 -1.23 11.24
C SER A 161 1.20 -1.24 9.94
N PRO A 162 1.57 -2.07 8.95
CA PRO A 162 0.82 -2.18 7.69
C PRO A 162 -0.62 -2.64 7.90
N ASP A 163 -0.87 -3.41 8.94
CA ASP A 163 -2.18 -3.94 9.31
C ASP A 163 -3.21 -2.87 9.73
N VAL A 164 -2.77 -1.68 10.03
CA VAL A 164 -3.65 -0.53 10.30
C VAL A 164 -3.55 0.55 9.21
N ASN A 165 -3.05 0.19 8.02
CA ASN A 165 -3.12 1.01 6.84
C ASN A 165 -4.10 0.38 5.83
N PRO A 166 -5.24 1.03 5.50
CA PRO A 166 -6.25 0.46 4.60
C PRO A 166 -5.82 0.41 3.13
N ILE A 167 -4.70 1.01 2.73
CA ILE A 167 -4.17 0.90 1.37
C ILE A 167 -3.47 -0.45 1.12
N GLU A 168 -3.00 -1.13 2.15
CA GLU A 168 -2.30 -2.41 2.00
C GLU A 168 -3.15 -3.51 1.33
N PRO A 169 -4.41 -3.74 1.72
CA PRO A 169 -5.27 -4.63 0.95
C PRO A 169 -5.59 -4.12 -0.46
N VAL A 170 -5.55 -2.82 -0.72
CA VAL A 170 -5.69 -2.26 -2.08
C VAL A 170 -4.53 -2.70 -2.95
N TRP A 171 -3.28 -2.69 -2.42
CA TRP A 171 -2.11 -3.26 -3.11
C TRP A 171 -2.26 -4.74 -3.40
N HIS A 172 -2.88 -5.49 -2.49
CA HIS A 172 -3.15 -6.90 -2.71
C HIS A 172 -4.11 -7.13 -3.90
N GLU A 173 -5.20 -6.37 -3.97
CA GLU A 173 -6.15 -6.45 -5.08
C GLU A 173 -5.51 -6.01 -6.41
N LEU A 174 -4.71 -4.93 -6.42
CA LEU A 174 -3.95 -4.49 -7.59
C LEU A 174 -3.06 -5.62 -8.12
N LYS A 175 -2.26 -6.24 -7.26
CA LYS A 175 -1.38 -7.35 -7.63
C LYS A 175 -2.18 -8.55 -8.12
N LYS A 176 -3.34 -8.83 -7.55
CA LYS A 176 -4.24 -9.90 -7.97
C LYS A 176 -4.76 -9.67 -9.40
N ILE A 177 -5.14 -8.43 -9.76
CA ILE A 177 -5.54 -8.07 -11.12
C ILE A 177 -4.39 -8.32 -12.09
N ILE A 178 -3.16 -7.87 -11.78
CA ILE A 178 -1.99 -8.07 -12.64
C ILE A 178 -1.67 -9.55 -12.83
N ARG A 179 -1.75 -10.36 -11.77
CA ARG A 179 -1.53 -11.81 -11.82
C ARG A 179 -2.58 -12.54 -12.65
N ALA A 180 -3.79 -12.02 -12.74
CA ALA A 180 -4.87 -12.61 -13.52
C ALA A 180 -4.80 -12.29 -15.02
N LEU A 181 -3.82 -11.48 -15.46
CA LEU A 181 -3.64 -11.17 -16.88
C LEU A 181 -3.29 -12.44 -17.67
N LEU A 182 -3.98 -12.66 -18.78
CA LEU A 182 -3.72 -13.79 -19.69
C LEU A 182 -2.28 -13.78 -20.22
N HIS A 183 -1.75 -12.58 -20.46
CA HIS A 183 -0.38 -12.36 -20.92
C HIS A 183 0.35 -11.47 -19.91
N PRO A 184 1.19 -12.05 -19.06
CA PRO A 184 1.98 -11.30 -18.10
C PRO A 184 2.88 -10.26 -18.78
N PRO A 185 3.10 -9.10 -18.16
CA PRO A 185 4.03 -8.12 -18.69
C PRO A 185 5.47 -8.68 -18.66
N MET A 186 6.18 -8.60 -19.78
CA MET A 186 7.54 -9.14 -19.94
C MET A 186 8.62 -8.03 -19.95
N THR A 187 8.22 -6.76 -19.81
CA THR A 187 9.14 -5.62 -19.82
C THR A 187 8.65 -4.54 -18.82
N ILE A 188 9.56 -3.71 -18.35
CA ILE A 188 9.22 -2.61 -17.41
C ILE A 188 8.12 -1.69 -18.00
N PRO A 189 8.16 -1.21 -19.24
CA PRO A 189 7.09 -0.38 -19.77
C PRO A 189 5.71 -1.09 -19.79
N LYS A 190 5.69 -2.39 -20.11
CA LYS A 190 4.44 -3.17 -20.06
C LYS A 190 3.96 -3.37 -18.64
N LEU A 191 4.89 -3.55 -17.67
CA LEU A 191 4.55 -3.65 -16.25
C LEU A 191 3.97 -2.33 -15.74
N ILE A 192 4.58 -1.19 -16.06
CA ILE A 192 4.07 0.14 -15.71
C ILE A 192 2.64 0.31 -16.25
N LYS A 193 2.43 -0.01 -17.53
CA LYS A 193 1.08 0.05 -18.13
C LYS A 193 0.09 -0.85 -17.37
N ALA A 194 0.45 -2.10 -17.11
CA ALA A 194 -0.41 -3.05 -16.40
C ALA A 194 -0.75 -2.59 -15.00
N VAL A 195 0.18 -1.95 -14.31
CA VAL A 195 -0.03 -1.38 -12.97
C VAL A 195 -1.01 -0.21 -13.01
N HIS A 196 -0.89 0.69 -13.98
CA HIS A 196 -1.87 1.78 -14.17
C HIS A 196 -3.25 1.24 -14.52
N ASP A 197 -3.34 0.33 -15.49
CA ASP A 197 -4.61 -0.29 -15.90
C ASP A 197 -5.29 -1.00 -14.71
N ALA A 198 -4.50 -1.71 -13.89
CA ALA A 198 -5.01 -2.40 -12.69
C ALA A 198 -5.48 -1.41 -11.61
N TRP A 199 -4.74 -0.31 -11.41
CA TRP A 199 -5.15 0.73 -10.47
C TRP A 199 -6.45 1.41 -10.89
N ASP A 200 -6.57 1.71 -12.18
CA ASP A 200 -7.77 2.33 -12.73
C ASP A 200 -9.00 1.41 -12.63
N ALA A 201 -8.80 0.10 -12.79
CA ALA A 201 -9.84 -0.91 -12.63
C ALA A 201 -10.33 -1.10 -11.19
N LEU A 202 -9.59 -0.64 -10.18
CA LEU A 202 -10.03 -0.71 -8.79
C LEU A 202 -11.17 0.28 -8.55
N GLU A 203 -12.33 -0.23 -8.22
CA GLU A 203 -13.53 0.58 -7.96
C GLU A 203 -13.51 1.19 -6.55
N ILE A 204 -14.01 2.43 -6.44
CA ILE A 204 -14.08 3.17 -5.18
C ILE A 204 -14.82 2.40 -4.08
N PRO A 205 -16.00 1.77 -4.31
CA PRO A 205 -16.67 0.99 -3.27
C PRO A 205 -15.82 -0.18 -2.75
N GLY A 206 -14.98 -0.78 -3.63
CA GLY A 206 -14.03 -1.82 -3.25
C GLY A 206 -12.91 -1.32 -2.33
N ILE A 207 -12.49 -0.06 -2.48
CA ILE A 207 -11.51 0.61 -1.62
C ILE A 207 -12.16 1.05 -0.31
N ASP A 208 -13.35 1.62 -0.39
CA ASP A 208 -14.11 2.17 0.73
C ASP A 208 -14.34 1.14 1.84
N LYS A 209 -14.62 -0.12 1.49
CA LYS A 209 -14.78 -1.20 2.46
C LYS A 209 -13.56 -1.38 3.37
N TYR A 210 -12.34 -1.08 2.88
CA TYR A 210 -11.13 -1.19 3.68
C TYR A 210 -10.96 0.00 4.63
N VAL A 211 -11.36 1.20 4.20
CA VAL A 211 -11.38 2.39 5.08
C VAL A 211 -12.43 2.21 6.17
N ASP A 212 -13.59 1.64 5.85
CA ASP A 212 -14.68 1.39 6.81
C ASP A 212 -14.30 0.42 7.93
N THR A 213 -13.29 -0.46 7.71
CA THR A 213 -12.82 -1.37 8.76
C THR A 213 -11.88 -0.73 9.78
N MET A 214 -11.56 0.55 9.70
CA MET A 214 -10.54 1.17 10.56
C MET A 214 -10.88 1.13 12.05
N SER A 215 -12.13 1.37 12.42
CA SER A 215 -12.58 1.23 13.81
C SER A 215 -12.38 -0.19 14.33
N ASP A 216 -12.71 -1.21 13.54
CA ASP A 216 -12.53 -2.62 13.91
C ASP A 216 -11.05 -2.99 14.03
N ARG A 217 -10.19 -2.46 13.12
CA ARG A 217 -8.73 -2.66 13.19
C ARG A 217 -8.15 -2.09 14.47
N VAL A 218 -8.58 -0.88 14.88
CA VAL A 218 -8.15 -0.27 16.13
C VAL A 218 -8.54 -1.14 17.32
N GLN A 219 -9.78 -1.62 17.39
CA GLN A 219 -10.24 -2.53 18.44
C GLN A 219 -9.46 -3.85 18.43
N ALA A 220 -9.17 -4.39 17.25
CA ALA A 220 -8.38 -5.60 17.12
C ALA A 220 -6.93 -5.42 17.62
N VAL A 221 -6.30 -4.26 17.39
CA VAL A 221 -4.96 -3.94 17.95
C VAL A 221 -5.00 -3.94 19.48
N LEU A 222 -6.03 -3.36 20.09
CA LEU A 222 -6.21 -3.37 21.55
C LEU A 222 -6.38 -4.80 22.06
N LYS A 223 -7.28 -5.57 21.46
CA LYS A 223 -7.54 -6.98 21.81
C LYS A 223 -6.29 -7.86 21.65
N ALA A 224 -5.48 -7.58 20.63
CA ALA A 224 -4.23 -8.30 20.37
C ALA A 224 -3.02 -7.74 21.15
N HIS A 225 -3.21 -6.82 22.10
CA HIS A 225 -2.14 -6.19 22.88
C HIS A 225 -0.98 -5.66 22.00
N GLY A 226 -1.33 -5.04 20.87
CA GLY A 226 -0.40 -4.43 19.93
C GLY A 226 0.33 -5.39 19.00
N VAL A 227 0.00 -6.67 18.97
CA VAL A 227 0.53 -7.64 17.98
C VAL A 227 -0.02 -7.28 16.60
N ILE A 228 0.74 -7.61 15.53
CA ILE A 228 0.27 -7.40 14.14
C ILE A 228 -0.94 -8.30 13.88
N LEU A 229 -1.96 -7.70 13.27
CA LEU A 229 -3.19 -8.39 12.91
C LEU A 229 -2.97 -9.25 11.66
N ASN A 230 -3.58 -10.42 11.63
CA ASN A 230 -3.57 -11.23 10.42
C ASN A 230 -4.81 -10.86 9.58
N PHE A 231 -4.61 -10.28 8.40
CA PHE A 231 -5.69 -9.86 7.50
C PHE A 231 -6.72 -10.97 7.19
N LYS A 232 -6.34 -12.24 7.24
CA LYS A 232 -7.28 -13.35 7.05
C LYS A 232 -8.41 -13.37 8.08
N TYR A 233 -8.19 -12.86 9.28
CA TYR A 233 -9.20 -12.85 10.36
C TYR A 233 -10.05 -11.58 10.39
N ILE A 234 -9.56 -10.46 9.84
CA ILE A 234 -10.30 -9.19 9.83
C ILE A 234 -11.45 -9.24 8.82
N PHE A 235 -11.35 -10.07 7.76
CA PHE A 235 -12.37 -10.18 6.71
C PHE A 235 -13.38 -11.32 6.92
N VAL A 236 -13.14 -12.25 7.86
CA VAL A 236 -14.06 -13.37 8.11
C VAL A 236 -15.26 -12.92 8.91
N ASP A 237 -15.10 -11.99 9.85
CA ASP A 237 -16.21 -11.53 10.71
C ASP A 237 -17.17 -10.57 9.99
N VAL A 238 -16.75 -9.91 8.89
CA VAL A 238 -17.59 -8.98 8.12
C VAL A 238 -18.48 -9.69 7.07
N LEU A 239 -18.17 -10.96 6.74
CA LEU A 239 -18.95 -11.73 5.76
C LEU A 239 -20.04 -12.63 6.37
N TYR A 240 -20.18 -12.65 7.70
CA TYR A 240 -21.14 -13.51 8.42
C TYR A 240 -22.07 -12.73 9.38
N THR A 241 -22.14 -11.43 9.27
CA THR A 241 -23.21 -10.60 9.85
C THR A 241 -24.00 -9.92 8.75
#